data_41239eacc4232ed066179ce7bb21ae41
#
_entry.id   41239eacc4232ed066179ce7bb21ae41
#
_cell.length_a   1.000
_cell.length_b   1.000
_cell.length_c   1.000
_cell.angle_alpha   90.00
_cell.angle_beta   90.00
_cell.angle_gamma   90.00
#
_symmetry.space_group_name_H-M   'P 1'
#
loop_
_entity.id
_entity.type
_entity.pdbx_description
1 polymer ?
#
loop_
_entity_poly.entity_id
_entity_poly.type
_entity_poly.pdbx_seq_one_letter_code
_entity_poly.pdbx_strand_id
1 'polypeptide(L)'
;MKIVKSNKWYKKKVKKSLFNNIKINKKVIAYLKKIGLCIGMIIILQLKNNFIFVKDAKNIIKSQTKVCLCCIAKKENLYISEFVNHYKKLGYNRIYIYDNNDIDGEHFEEVIQQEINSGFTKIMNFRGYRGKRDDTQMDAYYDCYRRYNSECNWISFFDIDEFLFINPVNGTNLTIQEMLDQPVYDHCESVKINWKSFSDSELLYYDNKPVTERFKQLSKFGYEFGNVKSTIRTNISHYLRKAFNPHAIFSNVKGCLSDGRRKQIDFFMFPPNYKGAVIKHYVTKTISEYCNKVKRGNAEKTFKLDPAKLGERFHYFFMTNKKTKEKVNIFNRIFNTSFK
;
A
#
# COMPACT_ATOMS: atom_id res chain seq x y z
N MET A 1 20.75 6.77 -34.34
CA MET A 1 22.19 6.68 -34.03
C MET A 1 22.73 7.85 -33.22
N LYS A 2 22.02 8.31 -32.14
CA LYS A 2 22.45 9.44 -31.26
C LYS A 2 22.49 9.12 -29.76
N ILE A 3 22.15 7.92 -29.29
CA ILE A 3 22.07 7.56 -27.88
C ILE A 3 23.36 6.97 -27.29
N VAL A 4 24.30 6.56 -28.11
CA VAL A 4 25.53 5.88 -27.65
C VAL A 4 26.63 6.87 -27.20
N LYS A 5 26.54 8.16 -27.55
CA LYS A 5 27.61 9.15 -27.23
C LYS A 5 27.50 9.75 -25.79
N SER A 6 26.33 9.72 -25.16
CA SER A 6 26.13 10.32 -23.80
C SER A 6 26.75 9.48 -22.68
N ASN A 7 26.75 8.16 -22.81
CA ASN A 7 27.27 7.25 -21.78
C ASN A 7 28.81 7.27 -21.64
N LYS A 8 29.51 7.62 -22.70
CA LYS A 8 31.00 7.67 -22.71
C LYS A 8 31.52 8.94 -22.02
N TRP A 9 30.77 10.07 -22.14
CA TRP A 9 31.11 11.34 -21.52
C TRP A 9 30.88 11.33 -20.00
N TYR A 10 29.80 10.73 -19.54
CA TYR A 10 29.47 10.58 -18.11
C TYR A 10 30.49 9.68 -17.39
N LYS A 11 30.85 8.54 -17.99
CA LYS A 11 31.93 7.66 -17.47
C LYS A 11 33.29 8.34 -17.39
N LYS A 12 33.60 9.25 -18.31
CA LYS A 12 34.88 9.99 -18.33
C LYS A 12 34.93 11.08 -17.27
N LYS A 13 33.78 11.73 -16.94
CA LYS A 13 33.66 12.79 -15.94
C LYS A 13 33.70 12.21 -14.51
N VAL A 14 33.02 11.08 -14.27
CA VAL A 14 33.06 10.36 -12.99
C VAL A 14 34.46 9.79 -12.71
N LYS A 15 35.14 9.23 -13.71
CA LYS A 15 36.55 8.81 -13.55
C LYS A 15 37.47 9.98 -13.21
N LYS A 16 37.27 11.16 -13.80
CA LYS A 16 38.13 12.33 -13.57
C LYS A 16 37.92 12.95 -12.17
N SER A 17 36.69 12.89 -11.63
CA SER A 17 36.40 13.41 -10.28
C SER A 17 36.88 12.49 -9.15
N LEU A 18 36.87 11.18 -9.37
CA LEU A 18 37.38 10.20 -8.39
C LEU A 18 38.89 10.13 -8.28
N PHE A 19 39.63 10.50 -9.34
CA PHE A 19 41.10 10.44 -9.36
C PHE A 19 41.78 11.77 -9.04
N ASN A 20 41.06 12.89 -9.01
CA ASN A 20 41.67 14.20 -8.73
C ASN A 20 41.89 14.49 -7.24
N ASN A 21 41.38 13.65 -6.34
CA ASN A 21 41.59 13.83 -4.88
C ASN A 21 42.63 12.90 -4.25
N ILE A 22 43.30 12.03 -5.04
CA ILE A 22 44.38 11.18 -4.56
C ILE A 22 45.65 11.54 -5.34
N LYS A 23 46.43 12.50 -4.82
CA LYS A 23 47.81 12.73 -5.31
C LYS A 23 48.67 11.55 -4.90
N ILE A 24 48.64 10.45 -5.65
CA ILE A 24 49.58 9.36 -5.48
C ILE A 24 50.88 9.73 -6.19
N ASN A 25 51.95 9.88 -5.42
CA ASN A 25 53.28 10.21 -5.92
C ASN A 25 53.74 9.10 -6.92
N LYS A 26 54.17 9.51 -8.13
CA LYS A 26 54.65 8.59 -9.18
C LYS A 26 55.72 7.60 -8.69
N LYS A 27 56.55 7.99 -7.67
CA LYS A 27 57.54 7.11 -7.03
C LYS A 27 56.88 5.96 -6.25
N VAL A 28 55.72 6.16 -5.66
CA VAL A 28 54.97 5.11 -4.95
C VAL A 28 54.40 4.06 -5.94
N ILE A 29 53.95 4.48 -7.10
CA ILE A 29 53.48 3.56 -8.15
C ILE A 29 54.61 2.69 -8.72
N ALA A 30 55.82 3.27 -8.88
CA ALA A 30 56.99 2.53 -9.32
C ALA A 30 57.49 1.53 -8.25
N TYR A 31 57.38 1.86 -6.98
CA TYR A 31 57.71 0.98 -5.85
C TYR A 31 56.72 -0.19 -5.72
N LEU A 32 55.45 0.09 -5.89
CA LEU A 32 54.39 -0.93 -5.85
C LEU A 32 54.43 -1.93 -7.03
N LYS A 33 54.97 -1.53 -8.18
CA LYS A 33 55.24 -2.44 -9.30
C LYS A 33 56.40 -3.39 -9.05
N LYS A 34 57.32 -3.06 -8.15
CA LYS A 34 58.49 -3.90 -7.82
C LYS A 34 58.19 -4.97 -6.75
N ILE A 35 57.14 -4.80 -5.97
CA ILE A 35 56.71 -5.73 -4.91
C ILE A 35 55.55 -6.54 -5.42
N GLY A 36 55.82 -7.63 -6.12
CA GLY A 36 54.83 -8.42 -6.88
C GLY A 36 53.59 -8.87 -6.05
N LEU A 37 52.52 -9.08 -6.76
CA LEU A 37 51.23 -9.77 -6.50
C LEU A 37 50.61 -9.73 -5.08
N CYS A 38 51.36 -9.78 -3.97
CA CYS A 38 50.79 -9.79 -2.61
C CYS A 38 50.09 -8.47 -2.23
N ILE A 39 50.58 -7.32 -2.70
CA ILE A 39 49.95 -6.01 -2.40
C ILE A 39 48.72 -5.76 -3.23
N GLY A 40 48.66 -6.33 -4.43
CA GLY A 40 47.43 -6.29 -5.26
C GLY A 40 46.23 -6.94 -4.57
N MET A 41 46.47 -8.06 -3.84
CA MET A 41 45.41 -8.73 -3.07
C MET A 41 45.00 -7.92 -1.84
N ILE A 42 45.93 -7.25 -1.15
CA ILE A 42 45.62 -6.41 0.04
C ILE A 42 44.82 -5.17 -0.42
N ILE A 43 45.19 -4.53 -1.53
CA ILE A 43 44.44 -3.39 -2.08
C ILE A 43 43.06 -3.82 -2.56
N ILE A 44 42.95 -5.01 -3.17
CA ILE A 44 41.61 -5.56 -3.57
C ILE A 44 40.78 -5.92 -2.35
N LEU A 45 41.37 -6.43 -1.26
CA LEU A 45 40.68 -6.70 -0.01
C LEU A 45 40.26 -5.40 0.71
N GLN A 46 41.12 -4.38 0.72
CA GLN A 46 40.72 -3.06 1.25
C GLN A 46 39.68 -2.36 0.40
N LEU A 47 39.73 -2.48 -0.92
CA LEU A 47 38.68 -1.98 -1.80
C LEU A 47 37.36 -2.78 -1.64
N LYS A 48 37.46 -4.10 -1.44
CA LYS A 48 36.28 -4.92 -1.11
C LYS A 48 35.71 -4.55 0.27
N ASN A 49 36.54 -4.36 1.27
CA ASN A 49 36.12 -3.94 2.61
C ASN A 49 35.51 -2.52 2.58
N ASN A 50 36.09 -1.57 1.85
CA ASN A 50 35.48 -0.25 1.65
C ASN A 50 34.20 -0.31 0.83
N PHE A 51 34.05 -1.26 -0.09
CA PHE A 51 32.80 -1.51 -0.82
C PHE A 51 31.75 -2.16 0.09
N ILE A 52 32.15 -3.02 1.02
CA ILE A 52 31.30 -3.58 2.07
C ILE A 52 30.90 -2.49 3.05
N PHE A 53 31.83 -1.64 3.51
CA PHE A 53 31.52 -0.49 4.39
C PHE A 53 30.59 0.53 3.73
N VAL A 54 30.73 0.79 2.43
CA VAL A 54 29.79 1.67 1.70
C VAL A 54 28.42 0.99 1.50
N LYS A 55 28.38 -0.34 1.41
CA LYS A 55 27.13 -1.09 1.34
C LYS A 55 26.44 -1.11 2.71
N ASP A 56 27.19 -1.30 3.78
CA ASP A 56 26.68 -1.26 5.17
C ASP A 56 26.32 0.17 5.60
N ALA A 57 27.09 1.19 5.19
CA ALA A 57 26.74 2.59 5.44
C ALA A 57 25.47 3.03 4.69
N LYS A 58 25.18 2.49 3.50
CA LYS A 58 23.88 2.70 2.84
C LYS A 58 22.71 2.06 3.60
N ASN A 59 22.96 0.96 4.31
CA ASN A 59 21.95 0.30 5.15
C ASN A 59 21.71 1.04 6.48
N ILE A 60 22.58 1.97 6.88
CA ILE A 60 22.44 2.77 8.12
C ILE A 60 21.78 4.12 7.86
N ILE A 61 21.70 4.60 6.60
CA ILE A 61 20.91 5.78 6.27
C ILE A 61 19.44 5.37 6.32
N LYS A 62 18.83 5.56 7.49
CA LYS A 62 17.38 5.42 7.66
C LYS A 62 16.69 6.24 6.57
N SER A 63 15.83 5.60 5.77
CA SER A 63 15.07 6.26 4.72
C SER A 63 14.49 7.58 5.23
N GLN A 64 14.71 8.66 4.50
CA GLN A 64 14.11 9.97 4.80
C GLN A 64 12.71 10.10 4.21
N THR A 65 12.32 9.19 3.34
CA THR A 65 11.00 9.17 2.71
C THR A 65 9.93 8.89 3.74
N LYS A 66 9.01 9.83 3.90
CA LYS A 66 7.84 9.68 4.76
C LYS A 66 6.67 9.15 3.95
N VAL A 67 6.14 8.02 4.36
CA VAL A 67 4.98 7.39 3.73
C VAL A 67 3.84 7.36 4.74
N CYS A 68 2.70 7.92 4.36
CA CYS A 68 1.51 7.96 5.18
C CYS A 68 0.39 7.14 4.55
N LEU A 69 -0.57 6.74 5.35
CA LEU A 69 -1.77 6.05 4.93
C LEU A 69 -3.00 6.89 5.27
N CYS A 70 -3.94 6.94 4.37
CA CYS A 70 -5.26 7.50 4.59
C CYS A 70 -6.34 6.44 4.39
N CYS A 71 -7.26 6.33 5.32
CA CYS A 71 -8.44 5.48 5.21
C CYS A 71 -9.68 6.19 5.77
N ILE A 72 -10.86 5.74 5.34
CA ILE A 72 -12.14 6.06 5.97
C ILE A 72 -12.70 4.79 6.58
N ALA A 73 -13.24 4.88 7.77
CA ALA A 73 -13.71 3.72 8.52
C ALA A 73 -15.07 3.97 9.19
N LYS A 74 -15.92 2.94 9.19
CA LYS A 74 -17.20 2.91 9.88
C LYS A 74 -17.47 1.53 10.44
N LYS A 75 -17.70 1.41 11.76
CA LYS A 75 -17.97 0.14 12.46
C LYS A 75 -16.90 -0.91 12.18
N GLU A 76 -15.64 -0.55 12.45
CA GLU A 76 -14.45 -1.39 12.19
C GLU A 76 -13.64 -1.64 13.47
N ASN A 77 -14.17 -1.44 14.69
CA ASN A 77 -13.45 -1.68 15.95
C ASN A 77 -12.86 -3.10 16.03
N LEU A 78 -13.53 -4.09 15.43
CA LEU A 78 -13.05 -5.47 15.39
C LEU A 78 -11.74 -5.66 14.58
N TYR A 79 -11.41 -4.74 13.67
CA TYR A 79 -10.33 -4.92 12.69
C TYR A 79 -9.28 -3.83 12.73
N ILE A 80 -9.62 -2.65 13.28
CA ILE A 80 -8.79 -1.44 13.22
C ILE A 80 -7.41 -1.64 13.87
N SER A 81 -7.35 -2.39 14.97
CA SER A 81 -6.09 -2.67 15.68
C SER A 81 -5.13 -3.51 14.83
N GLU A 82 -5.63 -4.58 14.18
CA GLU A 82 -4.82 -5.38 13.25
C GLU A 82 -4.32 -4.53 12.09
N PHE A 83 -5.20 -3.72 11.49
CA PHE A 83 -4.87 -2.83 10.38
C PHE A 83 -3.77 -1.83 10.76
N VAL A 84 -3.91 -1.12 11.85
CA VAL A 84 -2.94 -0.13 12.32
C VAL A 84 -1.59 -0.78 12.61
N ASN A 85 -1.59 -1.92 13.31
CA ASN A 85 -0.38 -2.66 13.65
C ASN A 85 0.33 -3.22 12.41
N HIS A 86 -0.42 -3.68 11.41
CA HIS A 86 0.14 -4.16 10.15
C HIS A 86 0.93 -3.03 9.44
N TYR A 87 0.34 -1.87 9.28
CA TYR A 87 0.97 -0.75 8.59
C TYR A 87 2.10 -0.10 9.40
N LYS A 88 2.03 -0.14 10.74
CA LYS A 88 3.13 0.24 11.62
C LYS A 88 4.36 -0.66 11.41
N LYS A 89 4.16 -1.99 11.35
CA LYS A 89 5.21 -2.97 11.06
C LYS A 89 5.77 -2.82 9.64
N LEU A 90 4.94 -2.42 8.67
CA LEU A 90 5.36 -2.21 7.29
C LEU A 90 6.16 -0.92 7.07
N GLY A 91 6.32 -0.09 8.12
CA GLY A 91 7.16 1.10 8.10
C GLY A 91 6.43 2.39 7.68
N TYR A 92 5.10 2.43 7.73
CA TYR A 92 4.39 3.70 7.55
C TYR A 92 4.74 4.67 8.68
N ASN A 93 4.83 5.96 8.36
CA ASN A 93 5.15 7.00 9.35
C ASN A 93 3.91 7.45 10.12
N ARG A 94 2.74 7.46 9.48
CA ARG A 94 1.48 7.87 10.08
C ARG A 94 0.28 7.31 9.34
N ILE A 95 -0.82 7.10 10.09
CA ILE A 95 -2.13 6.75 9.54
C ILE A 95 -3.12 7.85 9.90
N TYR A 96 -3.87 8.35 8.91
CA TYR A 96 -4.99 9.26 9.06
C TYR A 96 -6.28 8.48 8.85
N ILE A 97 -7.08 8.34 9.91
CA ILE A 97 -8.35 7.61 9.90
C ILE A 97 -9.48 8.61 9.93
N TYR A 98 -10.28 8.65 8.89
CA TYR A 98 -11.51 9.42 8.82
C TYR A 98 -12.63 8.60 9.45
N ASP A 99 -12.98 8.95 10.68
CA ASP A 99 -14.03 8.28 11.45
C ASP A 99 -15.41 8.69 10.93
N ASN A 100 -16.03 7.84 10.13
CA ASN A 100 -17.37 8.01 9.57
C ASN A 100 -18.43 7.20 10.36
N ASN A 101 -18.16 6.86 11.61
CA ASN A 101 -19.16 6.27 12.48
C ASN A 101 -20.40 7.17 12.64
N ASP A 102 -21.49 6.58 13.06
CA ASP A 102 -22.67 7.34 13.49
C ASP A 102 -22.28 8.19 14.72
N ILE A 103 -23.00 9.29 14.98
CA ILE A 103 -22.62 10.27 16.03
C ILE A 103 -22.46 9.59 17.40
N ASP A 104 -23.38 8.67 17.69
CA ASP A 104 -23.46 7.86 18.92
C ASP A 104 -22.93 6.43 18.73
N GLY A 105 -22.20 6.17 17.64
CA GLY A 105 -21.63 4.86 17.32
C GLY A 105 -20.33 4.57 18.06
N GLU A 106 -19.69 3.43 17.72
CA GLU A 106 -18.42 3.01 18.31
C GLU A 106 -17.29 4.04 18.08
N HIS A 107 -16.33 4.08 19.00
CA HIS A 107 -15.17 4.96 18.95
C HIS A 107 -13.89 4.16 18.69
N PHE A 108 -13.06 4.59 17.73
CA PHE A 108 -11.80 3.93 17.45
C PHE A 108 -10.77 4.12 18.56
N GLU A 109 -10.87 5.22 19.31
CA GLU A 109 -10.04 5.53 20.47
C GLU A 109 -10.10 4.42 21.53
N GLU A 110 -11.22 3.73 21.67
CA GLU A 110 -11.39 2.61 22.62
C GLU A 110 -10.44 1.42 22.29
N VAL A 111 -9.99 1.32 21.04
CA VAL A 111 -9.25 0.15 20.55
C VAL A 111 -7.79 0.48 20.22
N ILE A 112 -7.51 1.71 19.76
CA ILE A 112 -6.17 2.12 19.26
C ILE A 112 -5.62 3.36 19.99
N GLN A 113 -5.98 3.58 21.26
CA GLN A 113 -5.55 4.76 22.02
C GLN A 113 -4.04 4.90 22.13
N GLN A 114 -3.30 3.78 22.19
CA GLN A 114 -1.83 3.80 22.26
C GLN A 114 -1.22 4.37 20.99
N GLU A 115 -1.73 3.99 19.83
CA GLU A 115 -1.26 4.47 18.52
C GLU A 115 -1.63 5.94 18.30
N ILE A 116 -2.74 6.39 18.85
CA ILE A 116 -3.13 7.81 18.87
C ILE A 116 -2.19 8.60 19.76
N ASN A 117 -1.96 8.17 21.00
CA ASN A 117 -1.09 8.84 21.98
C ASN A 117 0.37 8.92 21.48
N SER A 118 0.85 7.90 20.77
CA SER A 118 2.18 7.90 20.14
C SER A 118 2.30 8.85 18.94
N GLY A 119 1.18 9.40 18.45
CA GLY A 119 1.12 10.21 17.24
C GLY A 119 1.24 9.40 15.94
N PHE A 120 1.26 8.06 16.01
CA PHE A 120 1.28 7.21 14.83
C PHE A 120 -0.06 7.24 14.08
N THR A 121 -1.17 7.30 14.82
CA THR A 121 -2.52 7.39 14.24
C THR A 121 -3.17 8.72 14.62
N LYS A 122 -3.86 9.33 13.66
CA LYS A 122 -4.66 10.54 13.86
C LYS A 122 -6.08 10.29 13.40
N ILE A 123 -7.03 10.48 14.31
CA ILE A 123 -8.47 10.36 14.00
C ILE A 123 -8.99 11.70 13.49
N MET A 124 -9.67 11.67 12.35
CA MET A 124 -10.33 12.81 11.74
C MET A 124 -11.84 12.65 11.90
N ASN A 125 -12.48 13.59 12.55
CA ASN A 125 -13.93 13.52 12.79
C ASN A 125 -14.71 13.73 11.48
N PHE A 126 -15.33 12.66 11.02
CA PHE A 126 -16.28 12.61 9.90
C PHE A 126 -17.61 11.95 10.31
N ARG A 127 -17.87 11.88 11.62
CA ARG A 127 -19.08 11.28 12.19
C ARG A 127 -20.32 11.98 11.65
N GLY A 128 -21.27 11.18 11.19
CA GLY A 128 -22.50 11.68 10.59
C GLY A 128 -22.33 12.44 9.27
N TYR A 129 -21.11 12.68 8.80
CA TYR A 129 -20.87 13.34 7.51
C TYR A 129 -21.35 12.49 6.33
N ARG A 130 -22.02 13.09 5.36
CA ARG A 130 -22.63 12.41 4.20
C ARG A 130 -22.10 12.89 2.85
N GLY A 131 -21.01 13.66 2.84
CA GLY A 131 -20.43 14.16 1.59
C GLY A 131 -21.29 15.17 0.84
N LYS A 132 -20.66 16.08 0.11
CA LYS A 132 -21.38 17.10 -0.69
C LYS A 132 -22.02 16.53 -1.96
N ARG A 133 -21.53 15.39 -2.46
CA ARG A 133 -21.96 14.72 -3.69
C ARG A 133 -22.26 13.24 -3.47
N ASP A 134 -22.59 12.87 -2.22
CA ASP A 134 -22.83 11.49 -1.82
C ASP A 134 -21.60 10.56 -1.89
N ASP A 135 -20.42 11.14 -1.97
CA ASP A 135 -19.16 10.42 -2.01
C ASP A 135 -18.28 10.84 -0.82
N THR A 136 -18.68 10.39 0.36
CA THR A 136 -17.97 10.67 1.62
C THR A 136 -16.53 10.16 1.57
N GLN A 137 -16.26 9.06 0.87
CA GLN A 137 -14.92 8.48 0.75
C GLN A 137 -14.00 9.40 -0.05
N MET A 138 -14.47 9.93 -1.16
CA MET A 138 -13.68 10.85 -1.98
C MET A 138 -13.40 12.17 -1.27
N ASP A 139 -14.38 12.68 -0.54
CA ASP A 139 -14.21 13.88 0.28
C ASP A 139 -13.15 13.67 1.38
N ALA A 140 -13.18 12.53 2.08
CA ALA A 140 -12.20 12.18 3.09
C ALA A 140 -10.78 12.06 2.51
N TYR A 141 -10.63 11.37 1.39
CA TYR A 141 -9.33 11.16 0.76
C TYR A 141 -8.76 12.46 0.18
N TYR A 142 -9.60 13.29 -0.42
CA TYR A 142 -9.20 14.60 -0.91
C TYR A 142 -8.78 15.54 0.24
N ASP A 143 -9.55 15.56 1.32
CA ASP A 143 -9.22 16.35 2.52
C ASP A 143 -7.89 15.88 3.12
N CYS A 144 -7.68 14.57 3.24
CA CYS A 144 -6.43 13.97 3.70
C CYS A 144 -5.24 14.41 2.86
N TYR A 145 -5.33 14.27 1.55
CA TYR A 145 -4.27 14.70 0.65
C TYR A 145 -3.96 16.18 0.81
N ARG A 146 -5.00 17.02 0.84
CA ARG A 146 -4.83 18.47 0.95
C ARG A 146 -4.20 18.91 2.26
N ARG A 147 -4.55 18.25 3.38
CA ARG A 147 -4.06 18.62 4.71
C ARG A 147 -2.64 18.12 4.98
N TYR A 148 -2.28 16.96 4.45
CA TYR A 148 -1.09 16.24 4.89
C TYR A 148 -0.04 16.03 3.79
N ASN A 149 -0.23 16.65 2.61
CA ASN A 149 0.73 16.56 1.51
C ASN A 149 2.11 17.14 1.83
N SER A 150 2.21 18.03 2.79
CA SER A 150 3.50 18.59 3.26
C SER A 150 4.16 17.76 4.36
N GLU A 151 3.41 16.88 5.03
CA GLU A 151 3.93 16.02 6.10
C GLU A 151 4.55 14.72 5.56
N CYS A 152 4.12 14.26 4.39
CA CYS A 152 4.47 12.98 3.80
C CYS A 152 4.99 13.16 2.38
N ASN A 153 5.92 12.32 1.93
CA ASN A 153 6.38 12.28 0.54
C ASN A 153 5.44 11.45 -0.34
N TRP A 154 4.78 10.45 0.28
CA TRP A 154 3.81 9.58 -0.36
C TRP A 154 2.62 9.34 0.56
N ILE A 155 1.43 9.25 -0.02
CA ILE A 155 0.20 8.86 0.69
C ILE A 155 -0.44 7.69 -0.04
N SER A 156 -0.72 6.62 0.71
CA SER A 156 -1.51 5.47 0.27
C SER A 156 -2.97 5.64 0.67
N PHE A 157 -3.89 5.16 -0.16
CA PHE A 157 -5.33 5.21 0.10
C PHE A 157 -5.89 3.80 0.06
N PHE A 158 -6.07 3.20 1.25
CA PHE A 158 -6.53 1.83 1.41
C PHE A 158 -7.72 1.75 2.35
N ASP A 159 -8.57 0.75 2.15
CA ASP A 159 -9.69 0.47 3.03
C ASP A 159 -9.25 -0.45 4.19
N ILE A 160 -10.02 -0.49 5.30
CA ILE A 160 -9.65 -1.26 6.51
C ILE A 160 -9.52 -2.78 6.25
N ASP A 161 -10.14 -3.28 5.21
CA ASP A 161 -10.06 -4.69 4.81
C ASP A 161 -8.99 -4.97 3.74
N GLU A 162 -8.08 -4.02 3.50
CA GLU A 162 -6.97 -4.09 2.54
C GLU A 162 -5.62 -4.07 3.26
N PHE A 163 -4.79 -5.08 3.00
CA PHE A 163 -3.48 -5.24 3.62
C PHE A 163 -2.39 -5.33 2.57
N LEU A 164 -1.48 -4.36 2.58
CA LEU A 164 -0.34 -4.31 1.66
C LEU A 164 0.73 -5.34 2.08
N PHE A 165 1.20 -6.11 1.12
CA PHE A 165 2.36 -6.98 1.25
C PHE A 165 3.38 -6.65 0.18
N ILE A 166 4.62 -6.39 0.60
CA ILE A 166 5.75 -6.11 -0.28
C ILE A 166 6.52 -7.41 -0.47
N ASN A 167 6.82 -7.75 -1.72
CA ASN A 167 7.59 -8.95 -1.99
C ASN A 167 9.05 -8.76 -1.57
N PRO A 168 9.67 -9.77 -0.97
CA PRO A 168 11.10 -9.70 -0.63
C PRO A 168 11.98 -9.44 -1.86
N VAL A 169 13.01 -8.65 -1.69
CA VAL A 169 14.06 -8.44 -2.69
C VAL A 169 15.31 -9.16 -2.24
N ASN A 170 15.80 -10.11 -3.02
CA ASN A 170 16.95 -10.96 -2.65
C ASN A 170 16.81 -11.62 -1.26
N GLY A 171 15.60 -12.06 -0.91
CA GLY A 171 15.29 -12.67 0.38
C GLY A 171 15.12 -11.69 1.55
N THR A 172 15.27 -10.38 1.33
CA THR A 172 15.11 -9.35 2.36
C THR A 172 13.72 -8.74 2.30
N ASN A 173 13.00 -8.74 3.43
CA ASN A 173 11.75 -8.00 3.56
C ASN A 173 12.03 -6.50 3.60
N LEU A 174 11.28 -5.75 2.82
CA LEU A 174 11.38 -4.29 2.74
C LEU A 174 10.24 -3.64 3.49
N THR A 175 10.52 -2.50 4.10
CA THR A 175 9.50 -1.53 4.49
C THR A 175 8.97 -0.80 3.25
N ILE A 176 7.81 -0.14 3.39
CA ILE A 176 7.25 0.68 2.30
C ILE A 176 8.19 1.83 1.90
N GLN A 177 8.92 2.38 2.85
CA GLN A 177 9.91 3.43 2.62
C GLN A 177 11.06 2.91 1.77
N GLU A 178 11.65 1.78 2.16
CA GLU A 178 12.75 1.14 1.42
C GLU A 178 12.32 0.69 0.01
N MET A 179 11.08 0.25 -0.15
CA MET A 179 10.51 -0.04 -1.46
C MET A 179 10.49 1.21 -2.33
N LEU A 180 9.88 2.30 -1.83
CA LEU A 180 9.67 3.54 -2.60
C LEU A 180 10.94 4.36 -2.80
N ASP A 181 12.00 4.13 -2.01
CA ASP A 181 13.33 4.73 -2.17
C ASP A 181 14.19 4.03 -3.22
N GLN A 182 13.74 2.92 -3.79
CA GLN A 182 14.48 2.27 -4.87
C GLN A 182 14.46 3.14 -6.14
N PRO A 183 15.58 3.26 -6.88
CA PRO A 183 15.68 4.10 -8.07
C PRO A 183 14.64 3.81 -9.17
N VAL A 184 14.04 2.61 -9.15
CA VAL A 184 12.99 2.23 -10.10
C VAL A 184 11.72 3.06 -9.92
N TYR A 185 11.50 3.65 -8.73
CA TYR A 185 10.34 4.50 -8.44
C TYR A 185 10.60 6.01 -8.58
N ASP A 186 11.84 6.46 -8.89
CA ASP A 186 12.18 7.90 -8.97
C ASP A 186 11.29 8.68 -9.94
N HIS A 187 10.89 8.03 -11.03
CA HIS A 187 10.04 8.64 -12.06
C HIS A 187 8.55 8.47 -11.83
N CYS A 188 8.14 7.76 -10.76
CA CYS A 188 6.74 7.48 -10.46
C CYS A 188 6.12 8.61 -9.66
N GLU A 189 4.93 9.03 -10.05
CA GLU A 189 4.08 9.93 -9.28
C GLU A 189 2.92 9.18 -8.60
N SER A 190 2.55 8.04 -9.17
CA SER A 190 1.56 7.11 -8.58
C SER A 190 2.01 5.67 -8.79
N VAL A 191 1.99 4.87 -7.74
CA VAL A 191 2.23 3.43 -7.80
C VAL A 191 0.90 2.71 -7.63
N LYS A 192 0.52 1.92 -8.64
CA LYS A 192 -0.70 1.12 -8.67
C LYS A 192 -0.42 -0.29 -8.23
N ILE A 193 -1.18 -0.78 -7.26
CA ILE A 193 -0.98 -2.08 -6.63
C ILE A 193 -2.27 -2.89 -6.78
N ASN A 194 -2.18 -4.05 -7.42
CA ASN A 194 -3.33 -4.92 -7.66
C ASN A 194 -3.82 -5.60 -6.38
N TRP A 195 -5.12 -5.87 -6.36
CA TRP A 195 -5.76 -6.71 -5.35
C TRP A 195 -5.47 -8.19 -5.57
N LYS A 196 -5.47 -8.90 -4.46
CA LYS A 196 -5.56 -10.34 -4.38
C LYS A 196 -6.65 -10.65 -3.36
N SER A 197 -7.88 -10.87 -3.86
CA SER A 197 -9.06 -11.04 -3.03
C SER A 197 -9.10 -12.43 -2.41
N PHE A 198 -9.50 -12.50 -1.14
CA PHE A 198 -9.61 -13.72 -0.37
C PHE A 198 -11.06 -14.07 -0.10
N SER A 199 -11.36 -15.38 -0.12
CA SER A 199 -12.65 -15.95 0.24
C SER A 199 -12.81 -16.04 1.76
N ASP A 200 -13.99 -16.50 2.20
CA ASP A 200 -14.32 -16.75 3.60
C ASP A 200 -13.57 -17.94 4.22
N SER A 201 -12.76 -18.66 3.46
CA SER A 201 -12.05 -19.88 3.88
C SER A 201 -12.98 -20.92 4.53
N GLU A 202 -14.24 -20.95 4.11
CA GLU A 202 -15.34 -21.81 4.63
C GLU A 202 -15.75 -21.52 6.10
N LEU A 203 -15.25 -20.42 6.69
CA LEU A 203 -15.63 -19.98 8.02
C LEU A 203 -17.00 -19.28 8.00
N LEU A 204 -17.81 -19.52 9.04
CA LEU A 204 -19.18 -19.01 9.12
C LEU A 204 -19.31 -17.79 10.03
N TYR A 205 -18.56 -17.78 11.12
CA TYR A 205 -18.67 -16.78 12.18
C TYR A 205 -17.32 -16.12 12.46
N TYR A 206 -17.39 -14.94 13.07
CA TYR A 206 -16.22 -14.24 13.57
C TYR A 206 -15.45 -15.11 14.57
N ASP A 207 -14.12 -15.09 14.45
CA ASP A 207 -13.17 -15.62 15.42
C ASP A 207 -12.18 -14.50 15.75
N ASN A 208 -11.79 -14.36 17.01
CA ASN A 208 -10.91 -13.30 17.50
C ASN A 208 -9.44 -13.47 17.08
N LYS A 209 -9.23 -13.96 15.86
CA LYS A 209 -7.91 -14.02 15.20
C LYS A 209 -7.82 -12.99 14.09
N PRO A 210 -6.62 -12.53 13.76
CA PRO A 210 -6.38 -11.62 12.66
C PRO A 210 -7.00 -12.11 11.34
N VAL A 211 -7.56 -11.20 10.55
CA VAL A 211 -8.12 -11.55 9.22
C VAL A 211 -7.04 -12.13 8.31
N THR A 212 -5.78 -11.64 8.44
CA THR A 212 -4.62 -12.15 7.70
C THR A 212 -4.25 -13.58 8.05
N GLU A 213 -4.68 -14.08 9.21
CA GLU A 213 -4.49 -15.48 9.64
C GLU A 213 -5.67 -16.36 9.32
N ARG A 214 -6.91 -15.85 9.44
CA ARG A 214 -8.15 -16.61 9.21
C ARG A 214 -8.39 -16.96 7.75
N PHE A 215 -8.16 -16.01 6.85
CA PHE A 215 -8.53 -16.15 5.44
C PHE A 215 -7.30 -16.47 4.58
N LYS A 216 -7.19 -17.72 4.15
CA LYS A 216 -6.06 -18.25 3.35
C LYS A 216 -6.43 -18.59 1.91
N GLN A 217 -7.71 -18.83 1.63
CA GLN A 217 -8.16 -19.24 0.31
C GLN A 217 -8.47 -18.02 -0.55
N LEU A 218 -8.05 -18.07 -1.80
CA LEU A 218 -8.36 -17.01 -2.76
C LEU A 218 -9.86 -17.03 -3.12
N SER A 219 -10.39 -15.86 -3.42
CA SER A 219 -11.71 -15.72 -4.03
C SER A 219 -11.78 -16.48 -5.34
N LYS A 220 -12.95 -17.06 -5.62
CA LYS A 220 -13.22 -17.68 -6.93
C LYS A 220 -13.41 -16.65 -8.03
N PHE A 221 -13.80 -15.42 -7.69
CA PHE A 221 -14.05 -14.34 -8.62
C PHE A 221 -12.74 -13.63 -8.99
N GLY A 222 -11.96 -14.26 -9.87
CA GLY A 222 -10.62 -13.80 -10.27
C GLY A 222 -10.59 -12.43 -10.95
N TYR A 223 -11.73 -11.96 -11.51
CA TYR A 223 -11.80 -10.63 -12.14
C TYR A 223 -11.49 -9.49 -11.16
N GLU A 224 -11.86 -9.62 -9.88
CA GLU A 224 -11.53 -8.63 -8.85
C GLU A 224 -10.03 -8.38 -8.70
N PHE A 225 -9.19 -9.35 -9.09
CA PHE A 225 -7.73 -9.20 -9.01
C PHE A 225 -7.18 -8.10 -9.93
N GLY A 226 -7.96 -7.68 -10.94
CA GLY A 226 -7.64 -6.57 -11.81
C GLY A 226 -7.80 -5.19 -11.14
N ASN A 227 -8.54 -5.08 -10.05
CA ASN A 227 -8.66 -3.82 -9.32
C ASN A 227 -7.32 -3.40 -8.72
N VAL A 228 -7.09 -2.10 -8.65
CA VAL A 228 -5.88 -1.51 -8.09
C VAL A 228 -6.21 -0.47 -7.02
N LYS A 229 -5.28 -0.26 -6.11
CA LYS A 229 -5.22 0.90 -5.20
C LYS A 229 -3.95 1.68 -5.45
N SER A 230 -3.91 2.91 -4.97
CA SER A 230 -2.83 3.84 -5.29
C SER A 230 -2.07 4.31 -4.06
N THR A 231 -0.74 4.41 -4.23
CA THR A 231 0.15 5.20 -3.40
C THR A 231 0.68 6.35 -4.25
N ILE A 232 0.56 7.61 -3.78
CA ILE A 232 0.75 8.80 -4.59
C ILE A 232 1.81 9.69 -3.97
N ARG A 233 2.68 10.27 -4.80
CA ARG A 233 3.56 11.38 -4.38
C ARG A 233 2.75 12.60 -4.02
N THR A 234 3.18 13.32 -3.01
CA THR A 234 2.47 14.50 -2.51
C THR A 234 2.87 15.79 -3.19
N ASN A 235 4.02 15.84 -3.85
CA ASN A 235 4.52 17.00 -4.57
C ASN A 235 4.00 17.13 -6.02
N ILE A 236 3.04 16.28 -6.42
CA ILE A 236 2.39 16.43 -7.73
C ILE A 236 1.39 17.58 -7.66
N SER A 237 1.53 18.52 -8.60
CA SER A 237 0.83 19.79 -8.59
C SER A 237 -0.71 19.68 -8.68
N HIS A 238 -1.35 20.72 -8.27
CA HIS A 238 -2.72 21.25 -8.24
C HIS A 238 -3.82 20.67 -9.15
N TYR A 239 -3.59 19.66 -9.97
CA TYR A 239 -4.60 19.03 -10.83
C TYR A 239 -5.55 18.07 -10.09
N LEU A 240 -5.34 17.83 -8.80
CA LEU A 240 -6.01 16.80 -8.01
C LEU A 240 -7.47 17.08 -7.68
N ARG A 241 -7.98 18.27 -7.96
CA ARG A 241 -9.23 18.78 -7.41
C ARG A 241 -10.52 18.10 -7.92
N LYS A 242 -10.51 17.44 -9.07
CA LYS A 242 -11.75 16.92 -9.71
C LYS A 242 -11.81 15.41 -9.91
N ALA A 243 -10.74 14.68 -9.72
CA ALA A 243 -10.66 13.26 -10.10
C ALA A 243 -9.96 12.41 -9.04
N PHE A 244 -10.23 12.66 -7.75
CA PHE A 244 -9.61 11.91 -6.66
C PHE A 244 -10.39 10.61 -6.42
N ASN A 245 -9.91 9.51 -6.96
CA ASN A 245 -10.44 8.18 -6.72
C ASN A 245 -9.27 7.25 -6.33
N PRO A 246 -9.31 6.49 -5.21
CA PRO A 246 -8.21 5.64 -4.78
C PRO A 246 -7.85 4.55 -5.78
N HIS A 247 -8.78 4.18 -6.67
CA HIS A 247 -8.53 3.24 -7.74
C HIS A 247 -7.96 3.92 -9.00
N ALA A 248 -8.45 5.12 -9.32
CA ALA A 248 -8.21 5.81 -10.59
C ALA A 248 -7.54 7.18 -10.41
N ILE A 249 -6.61 7.32 -9.47
CA ILE A 249 -5.99 8.61 -9.26
C ILE A 249 -5.23 9.03 -10.53
N PHE A 250 -5.85 9.97 -11.23
CA PHE A 250 -5.37 10.82 -12.33
C PHE A 250 -4.87 10.12 -13.59
N SER A 251 -5.58 10.34 -14.67
CA SER A 251 -5.13 10.04 -16.03
C SER A 251 -3.83 10.77 -16.43
N ASN A 252 -3.50 11.90 -15.79
CA ASN A 252 -2.36 12.76 -16.14
C ASN A 252 -1.13 12.58 -15.24
N VAL A 253 -1.16 11.67 -14.27
CA VAL A 253 -0.06 11.40 -13.36
C VAL A 253 0.83 10.30 -13.92
N LYS A 254 2.15 10.42 -13.77
CA LYS A 254 3.10 9.39 -14.20
C LYS A 254 2.91 8.11 -13.39
N GLY A 255 2.08 7.21 -13.92
CA GLY A 255 1.73 5.95 -13.30
C GLY A 255 2.82 4.89 -13.41
N CYS A 256 2.98 4.11 -12.35
CA CYS A 256 3.81 2.92 -12.31
C CYS A 256 3.04 1.73 -11.76
N LEU A 257 3.48 0.54 -12.12
CA LEU A 257 3.09 -0.72 -11.49
C LEU A 257 3.77 -0.87 -10.13
N SER A 258 3.32 -1.85 -9.34
CA SER A 258 3.92 -2.19 -8.05
C SER A 258 5.40 -2.60 -8.11
N ASP A 259 5.94 -2.91 -9.27
CA ASP A 259 7.37 -3.20 -9.52
C ASP A 259 8.15 -2.01 -10.11
N GLY A 260 7.57 -0.81 -10.09
CA GLY A 260 8.19 0.43 -10.56
C GLY A 260 8.21 0.62 -12.08
N ARG A 261 7.75 -0.35 -12.86
CA ARG A 261 7.68 -0.19 -14.33
C ARG A 261 6.63 0.87 -14.68
N ARG A 262 7.01 1.82 -15.54
CA ARG A 262 6.09 2.85 -16.03
C ARG A 262 4.95 2.22 -16.81
N LYS A 263 3.74 2.46 -16.37
CA LYS A 263 2.50 2.10 -17.06
C LYS A 263 1.36 2.99 -16.58
N GLN A 264 0.68 3.63 -17.53
CA GLN A 264 -0.55 4.33 -17.22
C GLN A 264 -1.66 3.31 -16.98
N ILE A 265 -2.31 3.37 -15.83
CA ILE A 265 -3.43 2.51 -15.44
C ILE A 265 -4.46 3.41 -14.77
N ASP A 266 -5.71 3.28 -15.21
CA ASP A 266 -6.80 3.99 -14.57
C ASP A 266 -7.19 3.30 -13.25
N PHE A 267 -8.24 2.50 -13.23
CA PHE A 267 -8.75 1.83 -12.02
C PHE A 267 -8.62 0.30 -12.07
N PHE A 268 -8.28 -0.26 -13.25
CA PHE A 268 -8.31 -1.68 -13.48
C PHE A 268 -7.15 -2.13 -14.37
N MET A 269 -6.48 -3.21 -13.98
CA MET A 269 -5.43 -3.86 -14.77
C MET A 269 -5.53 -5.37 -14.69
N PHE A 270 -5.86 -5.98 -15.82
CA PHE A 270 -5.86 -7.44 -15.96
C PHE A 270 -5.00 -7.86 -17.16
N PRO A 271 -4.16 -8.88 -17.07
CA PRO A 271 -3.83 -9.66 -15.88
C PRO A 271 -3.13 -8.83 -14.80
N PRO A 272 -3.30 -9.18 -13.49
CA PRO A 272 -2.73 -8.42 -12.40
C PRO A 272 -1.20 -8.54 -12.34
N ASN A 273 -0.54 -7.49 -11.83
CA ASN A 273 0.89 -7.50 -11.56
C ASN A 273 1.15 -7.61 -10.05
N TYR A 274 1.78 -8.70 -9.63
CA TYR A 274 2.14 -8.96 -8.24
C TYR A 274 3.65 -8.95 -7.97
N LYS A 275 4.46 -8.40 -8.90
CA LYS A 275 5.93 -8.52 -8.81
C LYS A 275 6.57 -7.72 -7.69
N GLY A 276 6.13 -6.49 -7.45
CA GLY A 276 6.71 -5.63 -6.40
C GLY A 276 5.94 -5.73 -5.08
N ALA A 277 4.62 -5.59 -5.18
CA ALA A 277 3.72 -5.62 -4.03
C ALA A 277 2.33 -6.08 -4.43
N VAL A 278 1.53 -6.46 -3.43
CA VAL A 278 0.15 -6.90 -3.60
C VAL A 278 -0.70 -6.41 -2.43
N ILE A 279 -1.94 -6.03 -2.69
CA ILE A 279 -2.93 -5.77 -1.64
C ILE A 279 -3.77 -7.03 -1.45
N LYS A 280 -3.68 -7.64 -0.28
CA LYS A 280 -4.60 -8.72 0.12
C LYS A 280 -5.90 -8.08 0.59
N HIS A 281 -6.98 -8.39 -0.11
CA HIS A 281 -8.30 -7.79 0.12
C HIS A 281 -9.25 -8.83 0.72
N TYR A 282 -9.74 -8.55 1.92
CA TYR A 282 -10.60 -9.41 2.71
C TYR A 282 -12.04 -8.87 2.74
N VAL A 283 -12.62 -8.64 1.56
CA VAL A 283 -13.88 -7.91 1.39
C VAL A 283 -15.09 -8.59 2.02
N THR A 284 -15.17 -9.92 1.93
CA THR A 284 -16.32 -10.67 2.43
C THR A 284 -16.16 -11.16 3.85
N LYS A 285 -14.96 -11.59 4.24
CA LYS A 285 -14.72 -12.29 5.50
C LYS A 285 -15.70 -13.46 5.66
N THR A 286 -16.15 -13.80 6.86
CA THR A 286 -17.20 -14.83 7.07
C THR A 286 -18.58 -14.32 6.63
N ILE A 287 -19.54 -15.24 6.46
CA ILE A 287 -20.92 -14.83 6.11
C ILE A 287 -21.55 -13.93 7.18
N SER A 288 -21.28 -14.19 8.47
CA SER A 288 -21.82 -13.36 9.55
C SER A 288 -21.21 -11.95 9.55
N GLU A 289 -19.89 -11.83 9.36
CA GLU A 289 -19.19 -10.54 9.24
C GLU A 289 -19.65 -9.79 8.00
N TYR A 290 -19.85 -10.48 6.88
CA TYR A 290 -20.39 -9.89 5.64
C TYR A 290 -21.79 -9.32 5.83
N CYS A 291 -22.67 -10.04 6.49
CA CYS A 291 -24.01 -9.56 6.81
C CYS A 291 -23.98 -8.28 7.67
N ASN A 292 -23.06 -8.21 8.65
CA ASN A 292 -22.87 -6.99 9.45
C ASN A 292 -22.36 -5.83 8.59
N LYS A 293 -21.41 -6.09 7.67
CA LYS A 293 -20.94 -5.10 6.69
C LYS A 293 -22.08 -4.59 5.80
N VAL A 294 -22.95 -5.47 5.33
CA VAL A 294 -24.13 -5.11 4.52
C VAL A 294 -25.11 -4.27 5.32
N LYS A 295 -25.40 -4.61 6.58
CA LYS A 295 -26.27 -3.83 7.47
C LYS A 295 -25.76 -2.42 7.75
N ARG A 296 -24.45 -2.24 7.94
CA ARG A 296 -23.84 -0.92 8.20
C ARG A 296 -23.91 0.02 7.00
N GLY A 297 -23.99 -0.54 5.78
CA GLY A 297 -23.92 0.21 4.53
C GLY A 297 -22.49 0.63 4.13
N ASN A 298 -22.39 1.35 3.02
CA ASN A 298 -21.15 1.96 2.53
C ASN A 298 -21.03 3.42 2.99
N ALA A 299 -19.89 4.06 2.70
CA ALA A 299 -19.70 5.50 2.86
C ALA A 299 -20.49 6.36 1.84
N GLU A 300 -21.14 5.71 0.87
CA GLU A 300 -22.03 6.33 -0.10
C GLU A 300 -23.40 6.65 0.50
N LYS A 301 -24.16 7.56 -0.17
CA LYS A 301 -25.51 7.98 0.23
C LYS A 301 -26.44 6.83 0.50
N THR A 302 -27.23 7.09 1.52
CA THR A 302 -28.52 6.38 1.81
C THR A 302 -28.59 4.97 1.24
N PHE A 303 -27.78 4.10 1.81
CA PHE A 303 -27.93 2.67 1.59
C PHE A 303 -29.25 2.22 2.25
N LYS A 304 -30.35 2.38 1.53
CA LYS A 304 -31.58 1.67 1.89
C LYS A 304 -31.39 0.24 1.46
N LEU A 305 -31.46 -0.68 2.40
CA LEU A 305 -31.47 -2.12 2.16
C LEU A 305 -32.83 -2.49 1.56
N ASP A 306 -33.01 -2.23 0.26
CA ASP A 306 -34.16 -2.76 -0.47
C ASP A 306 -33.89 -4.22 -0.91
N PRO A 307 -34.94 -4.99 -1.23
CA PRO A 307 -34.80 -6.40 -1.62
C PRO A 307 -33.87 -6.64 -2.82
N ALA A 308 -33.85 -5.72 -3.81
CA ALA A 308 -33.00 -5.84 -5.00
C ALA A 308 -31.51 -5.74 -4.60
N LYS A 309 -31.14 -4.75 -3.81
CA LYS A 309 -29.78 -4.59 -3.28
C LYS A 309 -29.37 -5.75 -2.39
N LEU A 310 -30.27 -6.30 -1.59
CA LEU A 310 -29.99 -7.51 -0.84
C LEU A 310 -29.67 -8.69 -1.74
N GLY A 311 -30.44 -8.86 -2.86
CA GLY A 311 -30.17 -9.86 -3.87
C GLY A 311 -28.78 -9.72 -4.50
N GLU A 312 -28.38 -8.49 -4.87
CA GLU A 312 -27.05 -8.20 -5.40
C GLU A 312 -25.95 -8.57 -4.37
N ARG A 313 -26.12 -8.22 -3.10
CA ARG A 313 -25.17 -8.54 -2.03
C ARG A 313 -25.09 -10.03 -1.76
N PHE A 314 -26.22 -10.73 -1.76
CA PHE A 314 -26.27 -12.19 -1.67
C PHE A 314 -25.48 -12.83 -2.83
N HIS A 315 -25.77 -12.43 -4.05
CA HIS A 315 -25.10 -12.93 -5.24
C HIS A 315 -23.59 -12.67 -5.19
N TYR A 316 -23.17 -11.44 -4.89
CA TYR A 316 -21.76 -11.08 -4.75
C TYR A 316 -21.02 -11.96 -3.75
N PHE A 317 -21.59 -12.22 -2.57
CA PHE A 317 -20.97 -13.11 -1.58
C PHE A 317 -20.69 -14.50 -2.15
N PHE A 318 -21.65 -15.08 -2.88
CA PHE A 318 -21.50 -16.41 -3.44
C PHE A 318 -20.77 -16.48 -4.78
N MET A 319 -20.51 -15.37 -5.43
CA MET A 319 -19.53 -15.30 -6.52
C MET A 319 -18.09 -15.47 -5.99
N THR A 320 -17.82 -14.93 -4.83
CA THR A 320 -16.47 -14.94 -4.22
C THR A 320 -16.22 -16.19 -3.36
N ASN A 321 -17.27 -16.76 -2.78
CA ASN A 321 -17.22 -17.84 -1.80
C ASN A 321 -17.98 -19.09 -2.24
N LYS A 322 -17.66 -20.22 -1.61
CA LYS A 322 -18.40 -21.45 -1.81
C LYS A 322 -19.80 -21.32 -1.21
N LYS A 323 -20.83 -21.61 -2.03
CA LYS A 323 -22.22 -21.62 -1.59
C LYS A 323 -22.53 -22.90 -0.84
N THR A 324 -23.02 -22.78 0.38
CA THR A 324 -23.51 -23.89 1.21
C THR A 324 -24.88 -23.53 1.76
N LYS A 325 -25.69 -24.57 2.05
CA LYS A 325 -27.04 -24.40 2.65
C LYS A 325 -26.97 -23.63 3.98
N GLU A 326 -25.94 -23.86 4.77
CA GLU A 326 -25.75 -23.20 6.05
C GLU A 326 -25.51 -21.70 5.89
N LYS A 327 -24.62 -21.27 4.96
CA LYS A 327 -24.39 -19.86 4.67
C LYS A 327 -25.62 -19.15 4.13
N VAL A 328 -26.37 -19.82 3.24
CA VAL A 328 -27.66 -19.32 2.74
C VAL A 328 -28.64 -19.11 3.89
N ASN A 329 -28.78 -20.09 4.78
CA ASN A 329 -29.67 -20.00 5.95
C ASN A 329 -29.25 -18.86 6.89
N ILE A 330 -27.95 -18.65 7.13
CA ILE A 330 -27.45 -17.54 7.95
C ILE A 330 -27.86 -16.20 7.32
N PHE A 331 -27.62 -16.02 6.03
CA PHE A 331 -27.99 -14.77 5.31
C PHE A 331 -29.50 -14.52 5.38
N ASN A 332 -30.30 -15.53 5.04
CA ASN A 332 -31.76 -15.44 5.05
C ASN A 332 -32.31 -15.09 6.44
N ARG A 333 -31.81 -15.75 7.47
CA ARG A 333 -32.20 -15.44 8.85
C ARG A 333 -31.86 -14.01 9.27
N ILE A 334 -30.68 -13.50 8.89
CA ILE A 334 -30.24 -12.14 9.27
C ILE A 334 -31.06 -11.06 8.59
N PHE A 335 -31.48 -11.27 7.35
CA PHE A 335 -32.19 -10.28 6.53
C PHE A 335 -33.68 -10.59 6.32
N ASN A 336 -34.18 -11.66 6.94
CA ASN A 336 -35.58 -12.13 6.77
C ASN A 336 -35.94 -12.30 5.29
N THR A 337 -35.11 -13.07 4.57
CA THR A 337 -35.26 -13.33 3.13
C THR A 337 -35.38 -14.84 2.85
N SER A 338 -35.67 -15.21 1.61
CA SER A 338 -35.82 -16.60 1.16
C SER A 338 -34.98 -16.91 -0.09
N PHE A 339 -33.79 -16.32 -0.21
CA PHE A 339 -32.87 -16.64 -1.31
C PHE A 339 -32.49 -18.13 -1.33
N LYS A 340 -32.25 -18.66 -2.53
CA LYS A 340 -31.89 -20.08 -2.74
C LYS A 340 -30.46 -20.24 -3.23
#